data_71be428dc73801ce7e583c88760053e3
#
_entry.id   71be428dc73801ce7e583c88760053e3
#
_cell.length_a   1.000
_cell.length_b   1.000
_cell.length_c   1.000
_cell.angle_alpha   90.00
_cell.angle_beta   90.00
_cell.angle_gamma   90.00
#
_symmetry.space_group_name_H-M   'P 1'
#
loop_
_entity.id
_entity.type
_entity.pdbx_description
1 polymer ?
#
loop_
_entity_poly.entity_id
_entity_poly.type
_entity_poly.pdbx_seq_one_letter_code
_entity_poly.pdbx_strand_id
1 'polypeptide(L)' 'MGVFDKVKAIVVEQLGVDEANVTQETSFEELNADSLDIVELIMALEEAFDLDIPDEEAEKIRTVGNAVSYITENK' A
#
# COMPACT_ATOMS: atom_id res chain seq x y z
N MET A 1 -5.74 7.90 14.20
CA MET A 1 -5.28 7.84 12.83
C MET A 1 -5.99 6.77 12.07
N GLY A 2 -6.45 7.10 10.88
CA GLY A 2 -7.17 6.13 10.06
C GLY A 2 -6.23 5.20 9.32
N VAL A 3 -6.80 4.13 8.78
CA VAL A 3 -6.02 3.16 8.00
C VAL A 3 -5.37 3.83 6.79
N PHE A 4 -6.12 4.69 6.10
CA PHE A 4 -5.59 5.40 4.93
C PHE A 4 -4.33 6.23 5.29
N ASP A 5 -4.40 6.97 6.39
CA ASP A 5 -3.26 7.80 6.80
C ASP A 5 -2.01 6.96 7.04
N LYS A 6 -2.19 5.81 7.66
CA LYS A 6 -1.07 4.92 7.95
C LYS A 6 -0.52 4.29 6.68
N VAL A 7 -1.40 3.85 5.79
CA VAL A 7 -0.99 3.29 4.50
C VAL A 7 -0.24 4.34 3.69
N LYS A 8 -0.76 5.56 3.66
CA LYS A 8 -0.13 6.67 2.94
C LYS A 8 1.29 6.92 3.45
N ALA A 9 1.47 6.96 4.77
CA ALA A 9 2.78 7.19 5.36
C ALA A 9 3.76 6.09 4.94
N ILE A 10 3.30 4.84 4.91
CA ILE A 10 4.13 3.71 4.51
C ILE A 10 4.50 3.81 3.03
N VAL A 11 3.54 4.17 2.19
CA VAL A 11 3.78 4.33 0.75
C VAL A 11 4.83 5.41 0.50
N VAL A 12 4.68 6.55 1.18
CA VAL A 12 5.63 7.66 1.04
C VAL A 12 7.04 7.21 1.42
N GLU A 13 7.15 6.49 2.53
CA GLU A 13 8.44 6.02 3.01
C GLU A 13 9.07 4.98 2.08
N GLN A 14 8.27 4.01 1.64
CA GLN A 14 8.79 2.91 0.82
C GLN A 14 9.13 3.33 -0.61
N LEU A 15 8.32 4.19 -1.18
CA LEU A 15 8.51 4.60 -2.58
C LEU A 15 9.23 5.94 -2.74
N GLY A 16 9.43 6.66 -1.66
CA GLY A 16 10.10 7.95 -1.71
C GLY A 16 9.34 9.00 -2.51
N VAL A 17 8.02 8.96 -2.43
CA VAL A 17 7.15 9.89 -3.16
C VAL A 17 6.59 10.95 -2.23
N ASP A 18 6.11 12.04 -2.81
CA ASP A 18 5.53 13.14 -2.06
C ASP A 18 4.13 12.73 -1.58
N GLU A 19 3.81 12.99 -0.32
CA GLU A 19 2.50 12.62 0.22
C GLU A 19 1.36 13.32 -0.51
N ALA A 20 1.60 14.49 -1.10
CA ALA A 20 0.59 15.21 -1.87
C ALA A 20 0.15 14.40 -3.10
N ASN A 21 0.99 13.49 -3.57
CA ASN A 21 0.69 12.67 -4.72
C ASN A 21 0.02 11.34 -4.36
N VAL A 22 -0.20 11.09 -3.08
CA VAL A 22 -0.78 9.83 -2.63
C VAL A 22 -2.22 10.02 -2.18
N THR A 23 -3.14 9.51 -2.99
CA THR A 23 -4.57 9.53 -2.67
C THR A 23 -5.09 8.10 -2.79
N GLN A 24 -6.34 7.87 -2.41
CA GLN A 24 -6.91 6.54 -2.53
C GLN A 24 -7.01 6.06 -3.97
N GLU A 25 -7.12 6.99 -4.91
CA GLU A 25 -7.23 6.66 -6.34
C GLU A 25 -5.88 6.46 -7.02
N THR A 26 -4.80 6.86 -6.35
CA THR A 26 -3.46 6.76 -6.92
C THR A 26 -3.07 5.29 -7.09
N SER A 27 -2.62 4.93 -8.30
CA SER A 27 -2.09 3.59 -8.53
C SER A 27 -0.61 3.57 -8.24
N PHE A 28 -0.09 2.41 -7.86
CA PHE A 28 1.34 2.28 -7.62
C PHE A 28 2.14 2.43 -8.90
N GLU A 29 1.53 2.09 -10.03
CA GLU A 29 2.15 2.28 -11.33
C GLU A 29 2.40 3.76 -11.62
N GLU A 30 1.44 4.62 -11.25
CA GLU A 30 1.60 6.07 -11.40
C GLU A 30 2.76 6.60 -10.56
N LEU A 31 3.07 5.93 -9.48
CA LEU A 31 4.16 6.32 -8.60
C LEU A 31 5.49 5.70 -9.03
N ASN A 32 5.52 5.07 -10.20
CA ASN A 32 6.71 4.44 -10.77
C ASN A 32 7.25 3.28 -9.94
N ALA A 33 6.37 2.62 -9.21
CA ALA A 33 6.76 1.45 -8.42
C ALA A 33 6.89 0.24 -9.34
N ASP A 34 8.03 -0.42 -9.29
CA ASP A 34 8.20 -1.66 -10.05
C ASP A 34 7.81 -2.86 -9.18
N SER A 35 7.98 -4.07 -9.70
CA SER A 35 7.58 -5.29 -9.00
C SER A 35 8.25 -5.43 -7.64
N LEU A 36 9.52 -5.10 -7.56
CA LEU A 36 10.26 -5.21 -6.31
C LEU A 36 9.75 -4.21 -5.29
N ASP A 37 9.48 -2.98 -5.74
CA ASP A 37 8.94 -1.94 -4.87
C ASP A 37 7.60 -2.37 -4.29
N ILE A 38 6.76 -2.98 -5.12
CA ILE A 38 5.45 -3.46 -4.68
C ILE A 38 5.61 -4.57 -3.62
N VAL A 39 6.52 -5.51 -3.85
CA VAL A 39 6.77 -6.59 -2.89
C VAL A 39 7.21 -6.02 -1.55
N GLU A 40 8.13 -5.08 -1.56
CA GLU A 40 8.62 -4.46 -0.33
C GLU A 40 7.53 -3.66 0.38
N LEU A 41 6.69 -2.98 -0.40
CA LEU A 41 5.56 -2.24 0.15
C LEU A 41 4.57 -3.18 0.84
N ILE A 42 4.23 -4.28 0.18
CA ILE A 42 3.31 -5.27 0.74
C ILE A 42 3.86 -5.81 2.06
N MET A 43 5.15 -6.14 2.10
CA MET A 43 5.79 -6.63 3.33
C MET A 43 5.72 -5.60 4.45
N ALA A 44 5.94 -4.34 4.11
CA ALA A 44 5.87 -3.26 5.10
C ALA A 44 4.46 -3.12 5.66
N LEU A 45 3.45 -3.28 4.80
CA LEU A 45 2.05 -3.22 5.23
C LEU A 45 1.70 -4.40 6.13
N GLU A 46 2.21 -5.59 5.81
CA GLU A 46 1.99 -6.77 6.64
C GLU A 46 2.53 -6.57 8.05
N GLU A 47 3.72 -6.01 8.16
CA GLU A 47 4.33 -5.75 9.44
C GLU A 47 3.61 -4.65 10.22
N ALA A 48 3.25 -3.59 9.53
CA ALA A 48 2.63 -2.43 10.18
C ALA A 48 1.25 -2.73 10.74
N PHE A 49 0.50 -3.62 10.07
CA PHE A 49 -0.86 -3.96 10.47
C PHE A 49 -0.99 -5.35 11.07
N ASP A 50 0.14 -6.04 11.19
CA ASP A 50 0.19 -7.39 11.77
C ASP A 50 -0.81 -8.34 11.11
N LEU A 51 -0.76 -8.42 9.79
CA LEU A 51 -1.61 -9.33 9.04
C LEU A 51 -0.84 -9.90 7.85
N ASP A 52 -1.37 -10.97 7.26
CA ASP A 52 -0.78 -11.60 6.09
C ASP A 52 -1.54 -11.21 4.84
N ILE A 53 -0.79 -10.89 3.79
CA ILE A 53 -1.36 -10.59 2.48
C ILE A 53 -0.84 -11.65 1.52
N PRO A 54 -1.67 -12.66 1.19
CA PRO A 54 -1.23 -13.71 0.25
C PRO A 54 -0.89 -13.12 -1.12
N ASP A 55 -0.01 -13.77 -1.83
CA ASP A 55 0.42 -13.30 -3.15
C ASP A 55 -0.75 -13.01 -4.09
N GLU A 56 -1.75 -13.87 -4.10
CA GLU A 56 -2.90 -13.67 -4.98
C GLU A 56 -3.71 -12.42 -4.61
N GLU A 57 -3.75 -12.07 -3.33
CA GLU A 57 -4.41 -10.84 -2.90
C GLU A 57 -3.53 -9.62 -3.19
N ALA A 58 -2.23 -9.78 -3.04
CA ALA A 58 -1.28 -8.71 -3.35
C ALA A 58 -1.37 -8.31 -4.81
N GLU A 59 -1.62 -9.25 -5.70
CA GLU A 59 -1.75 -8.97 -7.12
C GLU A 59 -2.96 -8.09 -7.44
N LYS A 60 -3.96 -8.10 -6.57
CA LYS A 60 -5.17 -7.29 -6.74
C LYS A 60 -5.01 -5.89 -6.15
N ILE A 61 -3.97 -5.67 -5.38
CA ILE A 61 -3.71 -4.37 -4.77
C ILE A 61 -2.92 -3.53 -5.74
N ARG A 62 -3.62 -2.73 -6.52
CA ARG A 62 -3.01 -1.89 -7.56
C ARG A 62 -3.04 -0.41 -7.22
N THR A 63 -3.92 -0.01 -6.31
CA THR A 63 -4.03 1.38 -5.88
C THR A 63 -3.91 1.46 -4.37
N VAL A 64 -3.67 2.67 -3.88
CA VAL A 64 -3.63 2.92 -2.44
C VAL A 64 -4.96 2.53 -1.80
N GLY A 65 -6.08 2.86 -2.47
CA GLY A 65 -7.41 2.51 -2.00
C GLY A 65 -7.63 1.01 -1.91
N ASN A 66 -7.08 0.24 -2.85
CA ASN A 66 -7.18 -1.23 -2.80
C ASN A 66 -6.49 -1.75 -1.55
N ALA A 67 -5.32 -1.20 -1.21
CA ALA A 67 -4.60 -1.60 0.00
C ALA A 67 -5.39 -1.26 1.25
N VAL A 68 -5.95 -0.06 1.28
CA VAL A 68 -6.76 0.40 2.43
C VAL A 68 -7.98 -0.52 2.62
N SER A 69 -8.66 -0.84 1.53
CA SER A 69 -9.84 -1.70 1.57
C SER A 69 -9.49 -3.10 2.08
N TYR A 70 -8.42 -3.68 1.57
CA TYR A 70 -8.00 -5.01 1.97
C TYR A 70 -7.70 -5.04 3.47
N ILE A 71 -6.94 -4.07 3.94
CA ILE A 71 -6.55 -4.00 5.35
C ILE A 71 -7.77 -3.79 6.23
N THR A 72 -8.67 -2.89 5.83
CA THR A 72 -9.87 -2.60 6.59
C THR A 72 -10.76 -3.83 6.73
N GLU A 73 -10.87 -4.64 5.67
CA GLU A 73 -11.70 -5.84 5.68
C GLU A 73 -11.07 -7.00 6.45
N ASN A 74 -9.75 -7.01 6.58
CA ASN A 74 -9.04 -8.13 7.19
C ASN A 74 -8.40 -7.81 8.54
N LYS A 75 -8.66 -6.64 9.03
CA LYS A 75 -8.08 -6.15 10.27
C LYS A 75 -8.82 -6.67 11.51
#